data_cfdc0feffdba261ae91de97eca7df3d7
#
_entry.id   cfdc0feffdba261ae91de97eca7df3d7
#
_cell.length_a   1.000
_cell.length_b   1.000
_cell.length_c   1.000
_cell.angle_alpha   90.00
_cell.angle_beta   90.00
_cell.angle_gamma   90.00
#
_symmetry.space_group_name_H-M   'P 1'
#
loop_
_entity.id
_entity.type
_entity.pdbx_description
1 polymer ?
#
loop_
_entity_poly.entity_id
_entity_poly.type
_entity_poly.pdbx_seq_one_letter_code
_entity_poly.pdbx_strand_id
1 'polypeptide(L)'
;MSILLKNATIVDGKSNLNFKTKDILINDGDIVDIADTINTKASQTIKLENLHVSRGWMDTSVCFGEPGFEERETILNGLETAASSGFTSILLNPNCDPAIDNHSSIEFLKRKSAKATTEIYPIGSLTNNSKGEELASLFDMKLAGAVAFGDYKQTVTDTSLLKISLEYSKTFGARIISFSQDDFLSENGVINEGIISTQLGLKGIPSISESISIFRDIEILEYSDGKIHFPFVNTKKGVELIRNAKKRNLDITCSASLAHISLSDEDIIDFNTDFKLIPPLRGSSDIQALKQGIIDGTIDYVTSMHEPINDDYKKVVFDHALPGSISLECAFGILCNNFTLEKSIDILTRKKDIFNIEDFPIEI
;
A
#
# COMPACT_ATOMS: atom_id res chain seq x y z
N MET A 1 -23.48 19.62 10.90
CA MET A 1 -24.35 18.43 10.68
C MET A 1 -24.09 17.44 11.80
N SER A 2 -25.14 16.93 12.48
CA SER A 2 -24.96 15.98 13.59
C SER A 2 -25.36 14.57 13.21
N ILE A 3 -24.54 13.59 13.60
CA ILE A 3 -24.76 12.15 13.37
C ILE A 3 -24.68 11.44 14.71
N LEU A 4 -25.67 10.61 15.00
CA LEU A 4 -25.69 9.77 16.21
C LEU A 4 -25.59 8.29 15.80
N LEU A 5 -24.50 7.65 16.17
CA LEU A 5 -24.32 6.22 16.03
C LEU A 5 -24.85 5.54 17.31
N LYS A 6 -25.79 4.62 17.17
CA LYS A 6 -26.41 3.92 18.30
C LYS A 6 -25.86 2.49 18.44
N ASN A 7 -25.47 2.12 19.66
CA ASN A 7 -24.97 0.80 19.99
C ASN A 7 -23.80 0.36 19.08
N ALA A 8 -22.87 1.27 18.81
CA ALA A 8 -21.69 1.00 17.99
C ALA A 8 -20.59 0.33 18.82
N THR A 9 -20.11 -0.82 18.37
CA THR A 9 -18.93 -1.48 18.97
C THR A 9 -17.68 -0.82 18.42
N ILE A 10 -16.86 -0.24 19.28
CA ILE A 10 -15.62 0.43 18.93
C ILE A 10 -14.53 -0.63 18.74
N VAL A 11 -13.87 -0.65 17.58
CA VAL A 11 -12.73 -1.52 17.29
C VAL A 11 -11.51 -0.64 17.03
N ASP A 12 -10.81 -0.30 18.09
CA ASP A 12 -9.63 0.58 18.04
C ASP A 12 -8.64 0.24 19.16
N GLY A 13 -7.55 -0.45 18.81
CA GLY A 13 -6.52 -0.85 19.76
C GLY A 13 -5.78 0.30 20.45
N LYS A 14 -5.93 1.57 19.99
CA LYS A 14 -5.39 2.76 20.65
C LYS A 14 -6.35 3.36 21.67
N SER A 15 -7.65 3.05 21.59
CA SER A 15 -8.68 3.61 22.45
C SER A 15 -8.87 2.79 23.74
N ASN A 16 -9.09 3.47 24.86
CA ASN A 16 -9.52 2.86 26.12
C ASN A 16 -10.96 2.27 26.05
N LEU A 17 -11.66 2.54 24.94
CA LEU A 17 -13.01 2.06 24.67
C LEU A 17 -13.02 0.86 23.71
N ASN A 18 -11.87 0.27 23.41
CA ASN A 18 -11.76 -0.88 22.49
C ASN A 18 -12.70 -2.02 22.92
N PHE A 19 -13.47 -2.56 21.98
CA PHE A 19 -14.52 -3.56 22.16
C PHE A 19 -15.68 -3.18 23.12
N LYS A 20 -15.82 -1.90 23.45
CA LYS A 20 -17.01 -1.41 24.18
C LYS A 20 -18.08 -0.98 23.18
N THR A 21 -19.34 -1.32 23.48
CA THR A 21 -20.50 -0.84 22.71
C THR A 21 -21.00 0.45 23.34
N LYS A 22 -21.03 1.53 22.56
CA LYS A 22 -21.40 2.88 22.99
C LYS A 22 -22.27 3.58 21.95
N ASP A 23 -22.99 4.60 22.38
CA ASP A 23 -23.51 5.62 21.51
C ASP A 23 -22.39 6.67 21.24
N ILE A 24 -22.28 7.12 20.00
CA ILE A 24 -21.27 8.10 19.59
C ILE A 24 -22.00 9.26 18.89
N LEU A 25 -21.85 10.47 19.41
CA LEU A 25 -22.38 11.68 18.79
C LEU A 25 -21.24 12.41 18.07
N ILE A 26 -21.46 12.62 16.76
CA ILE A 26 -20.55 13.37 15.90
C ILE A 26 -21.25 14.67 15.51
N ASN A 27 -20.58 15.81 15.65
CA ASN A 27 -21.09 17.11 15.22
C ASN A 27 -20.02 17.84 14.40
N ASP A 28 -20.40 18.25 13.19
CA ASP A 28 -19.54 19.00 12.26
C ASP A 28 -18.16 18.38 12.00
N GLY A 29 -18.08 17.03 12.05
CA GLY A 29 -16.87 16.25 11.79
C GLY A 29 -16.16 15.74 13.05
N ASP A 30 -16.47 16.30 14.22
CA ASP A 30 -15.81 15.94 15.47
C ASP A 30 -16.67 15.02 16.35
N ILE A 31 -16.05 14.09 17.08
CA ILE A 31 -16.72 13.30 18.11
C ILE A 31 -16.89 14.21 19.33
N VAL A 32 -18.15 14.48 19.70
CA VAL A 32 -18.47 15.42 20.80
C VAL A 32 -18.98 14.71 22.05
N ASP A 33 -19.43 13.44 21.94
CA ASP A 33 -19.86 12.64 23.10
C ASP A 33 -19.78 11.14 22.80
N ILE A 34 -19.32 10.36 23.78
CA ILE A 34 -19.33 8.89 23.77
C ILE A 34 -19.87 8.40 25.10
N ALA A 35 -21.06 7.79 25.12
CA ALA A 35 -21.70 7.33 26.34
C ALA A 35 -22.45 6.00 26.13
N ASP A 36 -22.89 5.38 27.24
CA ASP A 36 -23.71 4.15 27.16
C ASP A 36 -25.06 4.42 26.47
N THR A 37 -25.61 5.63 26.64
CA THR A 37 -26.83 6.08 25.99
C THR A 37 -26.81 7.60 25.81
N ILE A 38 -27.02 8.05 24.59
CA ILE A 38 -27.15 9.47 24.25
C ILE A 38 -28.58 9.73 23.78
N ASN A 39 -29.28 10.64 24.47
CA ASN A 39 -30.70 10.98 24.19
C ASN A 39 -30.85 12.33 23.46
N THR A 40 -29.89 12.68 22.62
CA THR A 40 -29.92 13.94 21.86
C THR A 40 -30.50 13.71 20.46
N LYS A 41 -31.29 14.69 19.94
CA LYS A 41 -31.71 14.67 18.54
C LYS A 41 -30.53 15.02 17.65
N ALA A 42 -30.23 14.16 16.69
CA ALA A 42 -29.25 14.38 15.64
C ALA A 42 -29.94 14.54 14.28
N SER A 43 -29.24 15.16 13.32
CA SER A 43 -29.74 15.28 11.93
C SER A 43 -29.91 13.92 11.29
N GLN A 44 -29.04 12.97 11.65
CA GLN A 44 -29.10 11.57 11.22
C GLN A 44 -28.80 10.65 12.41
N THR A 45 -29.56 9.56 12.51
CA THR A 45 -29.29 8.50 13.50
C THR A 45 -29.07 7.18 12.76
N ILE A 46 -27.94 6.55 13.02
CA ILE A 46 -27.58 5.25 12.46
C ILE A 46 -27.66 4.22 13.58
N LYS A 47 -28.52 3.22 13.39
CA LYS A 47 -28.70 2.10 14.30
C LYS A 47 -28.82 0.83 13.47
N LEU A 48 -27.76 0.04 13.46
CA LEU A 48 -27.67 -1.23 12.74
C LEU A 48 -27.38 -2.36 13.74
N GLU A 49 -27.85 -3.55 13.42
CA GLU A 49 -27.42 -4.74 14.13
C GLU A 49 -25.92 -4.96 13.85
N ASN A 50 -25.15 -5.24 14.90
CA ASN A 50 -23.68 -5.44 14.80
C ASN A 50 -22.91 -4.24 14.20
N LEU A 51 -23.35 -3.00 14.46
CA LEU A 51 -22.61 -1.82 14.05
C LEU A 51 -21.23 -1.79 14.71
N HIS A 52 -20.19 -1.71 13.90
CA HIS A 52 -18.80 -1.54 14.34
C HIS A 52 -18.25 -0.21 13.82
N VAL A 53 -17.37 0.39 14.61
CA VAL A 53 -16.70 1.65 14.26
C VAL A 53 -15.21 1.49 14.51
N SER A 54 -14.41 1.88 13.53
CA SER A 54 -12.94 1.95 13.64
C SER A 54 -12.43 3.32 13.23
N ARG A 55 -11.17 3.59 13.50
CA ARG A 55 -10.46 4.70 12.85
C ARG A 55 -10.46 4.52 11.34
N GLY A 56 -10.32 5.61 10.59
CA GLY A 56 -10.21 5.55 9.13
C GLY A 56 -9.01 4.72 8.68
N TRP A 57 -9.16 4.00 7.58
CA TRP A 57 -8.15 3.08 7.06
C TRP A 57 -7.13 3.79 6.16
N MET A 58 -5.94 3.20 6.06
CA MET A 58 -4.86 3.66 5.19
C MET A 58 -4.43 2.56 4.23
N ASP A 59 -4.24 2.91 2.95
CA ASP A 59 -3.54 2.09 1.97
C ASP A 59 -2.21 2.72 1.59
N THR A 60 -1.15 1.92 1.59
CA THR A 60 0.22 2.41 1.36
C THR A 60 0.67 2.35 -0.09
N SER A 61 -0.16 1.84 -1.00
CA SER A 61 0.22 1.76 -2.42
C SER A 61 -1.00 1.60 -3.33
N VAL A 62 -1.42 2.71 -3.91
CA VAL A 62 -2.55 2.82 -4.82
C VAL A 62 -2.12 3.52 -6.09
N CYS A 63 -2.68 3.10 -7.24
CA CYS A 63 -2.49 3.73 -8.55
C CYS A 63 -3.84 4.05 -9.14
N PHE A 64 -4.01 5.27 -9.69
CA PHE A 64 -5.23 5.61 -10.40
C PHE A 64 -5.00 5.73 -11.93
N GLY A 65 -3.88 6.27 -12.35
CA GLY A 65 -3.59 6.45 -13.78
C GLY A 65 -3.61 7.91 -14.20
N GLU A 66 -4.36 8.78 -13.53
CA GLU A 66 -4.35 10.21 -13.81
C GLU A 66 -3.17 10.92 -13.11
N PRO A 67 -2.41 11.77 -13.84
CA PRO A 67 -2.55 12.17 -15.24
C PRO A 67 -2.04 11.13 -16.24
N GLY A 68 -2.61 11.16 -17.47
CA GLY A 68 -2.08 10.49 -18.65
C GLY A 68 -2.67 9.13 -19.00
N PHE A 69 -3.29 8.44 -18.03
CA PHE A 69 -3.98 7.16 -18.19
C PHE A 69 -5.38 7.21 -17.56
N GLU A 70 -6.12 8.29 -17.83
CA GLU A 70 -7.46 8.54 -17.25
C GLU A 70 -8.47 7.44 -17.62
N GLU A 71 -8.22 6.72 -18.72
CA GLU A 71 -9.03 5.58 -19.16
C GLU A 71 -8.96 4.38 -18.20
N ARG A 72 -7.94 4.33 -17.32
CA ARG A 72 -7.82 3.32 -16.27
C ARG A 72 -8.69 3.69 -15.08
N GLU A 73 -8.41 4.85 -14.51
CA GLU A 73 -9.17 5.45 -13.42
C GLU A 73 -8.77 6.92 -13.24
N THR A 74 -9.76 7.80 -13.03
CA THR A 74 -9.48 9.19 -12.65
C THR A 74 -9.21 9.30 -11.14
N ILE A 75 -8.48 10.34 -10.72
CA ILE A 75 -8.20 10.61 -9.29
C ILE A 75 -9.51 10.70 -8.48
N LEU A 76 -10.54 11.40 -9.00
CA LEU A 76 -11.79 11.60 -8.25
C LEU A 76 -12.58 10.30 -8.10
N ASN A 77 -12.62 9.46 -9.14
CA ASN A 77 -13.27 8.15 -9.08
C ASN A 77 -12.57 7.23 -8.07
N GLY A 78 -11.24 7.15 -8.15
CA GLY A 78 -10.46 6.32 -7.22
C GLY A 78 -10.60 6.77 -5.78
N LEU A 79 -10.68 8.09 -5.50
CA LEU A 79 -10.92 8.62 -4.16
C LEU A 79 -12.33 8.31 -3.63
N GLU A 80 -13.35 8.33 -4.51
CA GLU A 80 -14.71 7.92 -4.15
C GLU A 80 -14.77 6.42 -3.84
N THR A 81 -14.09 5.60 -4.64
CA THR A 81 -13.94 4.16 -4.40
C THR A 81 -13.22 3.89 -3.08
N ALA A 82 -12.12 4.59 -2.81
CA ALA A 82 -11.41 4.47 -1.55
C ALA A 82 -12.27 4.85 -0.34
N ALA A 83 -12.98 5.98 -0.42
CA ALA A 83 -13.88 6.45 0.65
C ALA A 83 -15.01 5.46 0.93
N SER A 84 -15.67 4.95 -0.12
CA SER A 84 -16.76 3.96 0.01
C SER A 84 -16.26 2.62 0.59
N SER A 85 -14.97 2.32 0.40
CA SER A 85 -14.31 1.13 0.94
C SER A 85 -13.78 1.29 2.37
N GLY A 86 -13.88 2.50 2.96
CA GLY A 86 -13.45 2.79 4.33
C GLY A 86 -12.04 3.42 4.46
N PHE A 87 -11.36 3.69 3.35
CA PHE A 87 -10.05 4.35 3.38
C PHE A 87 -10.20 5.86 3.49
N THR A 88 -9.60 6.45 4.51
CA THR A 88 -9.49 7.90 4.69
C THR A 88 -8.17 8.47 4.21
N SER A 89 -7.18 7.60 4.03
CA SER A 89 -5.83 7.96 3.62
C SER A 89 -5.30 6.97 2.61
N ILE A 90 -4.74 7.46 1.50
CA ILE A 90 -4.05 6.61 0.52
C ILE A 90 -2.71 7.22 0.14
N LEU A 91 -1.70 6.37 -0.02
CA LEU A 91 -0.44 6.74 -0.65
C LEU A 91 -0.55 6.46 -2.15
N LEU A 92 -0.52 7.54 -2.94
CA LEU A 92 -0.66 7.46 -4.39
C LEU A 92 0.70 7.37 -5.06
N ASN A 93 0.93 6.31 -5.84
CA ASN A 93 2.17 6.07 -6.58
C ASN A 93 2.35 7.02 -7.76
N PRO A 94 3.61 7.27 -8.18
CA PRO A 94 3.94 8.22 -9.24
C PRO A 94 3.83 7.68 -10.67
N ASN A 95 3.23 6.50 -10.88
CA ASN A 95 3.16 5.79 -12.17
C ASN A 95 2.13 6.38 -13.15
N CYS A 96 2.31 7.64 -13.46
CA CYS A 96 1.50 8.46 -14.36
C CYS A 96 2.34 8.94 -15.57
N ASP A 97 1.71 9.58 -16.55
CA ASP A 97 2.37 10.23 -17.68
C ASP A 97 1.82 11.67 -17.85
N PRO A 98 2.62 12.71 -17.53
CA PRO A 98 4.00 12.63 -17.01
C PRO A 98 4.09 12.07 -15.59
N ALA A 99 5.23 11.48 -15.23
CA ALA A 99 5.51 10.99 -13.89
C ALA A 99 5.44 12.11 -12.84
N ILE A 100 5.14 11.76 -11.60
CA ILE A 100 5.07 12.70 -10.48
C ILE A 100 6.48 12.97 -9.92
N ASP A 101 7.30 13.70 -10.63
CA ASP A 101 8.74 13.87 -10.37
C ASP A 101 9.17 15.31 -10.01
N ASN A 102 8.21 16.21 -9.84
CA ASN A 102 8.47 17.61 -9.53
C ASN A 102 7.42 18.23 -8.59
N HIS A 103 7.73 19.43 -8.07
CA HIS A 103 6.87 20.20 -7.16
C HIS A 103 5.45 20.41 -7.73
N SER A 104 5.34 20.82 -8.99
CA SER A 104 4.05 21.19 -9.59
C SER A 104 3.12 19.99 -9.75
N SER A 105 3.65 18.79 -10.01
CA SER A 105 2.88 17.57 -10.12
C SER A 105 2.32 17.12 -8.75
N ILE A 106 3.08 17.29 -7.66
CA ILE A 106 2.58 17.07 -6.29
C ILE A 106 1.45 18.06 -5.95
N GLU A 107 1.64 19.35 -6.25
CA GLU A 107 0.58 20.36 -6.03
C GLU A 107 -0.67 20.09 -6.85
N PHE A 108 -0.54 19.59 -8.07
CA PHE A 108 -1.68 19.19 -8.90
C PHE A 108 -2.53 18.14 -8.18
N LEU A 109 -1.90 17.06 -7.67
CA LEU A 109 -2.60 16.01 -6.93
C LEU A 109 -3.31 16.55 -5.69
N LYS A 110 -2.64 17.36 -4.89
CA LYS A 110 -3.22 17.96 -3.66
C LYS A 110 -4.40 18.88 -3.98
N ARG A 111 -4.30 19.70 -5.03
CA ARG A 111 -5.41 20.58 -5.42
C ARG A 111 -6.60 19.81 -5.98
N LYS A 112 -6.34 18.76 -6.77
CA LYS A 112 -7.41 17.96 -7.37
C LYS A 112 -8.20 17.17 -6.32
N SER A 113 -7.52 16.70 -5.27
CA SER A 113 -8.12 15.94 -4.16
C SER A 113 -8.65 16.78 -3.00
N ALA A 114 -8.48 18.11 -3.01
CA ALA A 114 -8.73 18.98 -1.85
C ALA A 114 -10.17 18.94 -1.28
N LYS A 115 -11.16 18.44 -2.02
CA LYS A 115 -12.56 18.32 -1.59
C LYS A 115 -13.00 16.86 -1.42
N ALA A 116 -12.12 15.91 -1.61
CA ALA A 116 -12.44 14.50 -1.47
C ALA A 116 -12.50 14.11 0.01
N THR A 117 -13.24 13.06 0.33
CA THR A 117 -13.33 12.50 1.68
C THR A 117 -12.07 11.74 2.05
N THR A 118 -11.46 11.05 1.09
CA THR A 118 -10.16 10.38 1.25
C THR A 118 -9.04 11.32 0.88
N GLU A 119 -8.04 11.44 1.74
CA GLU A 119 -6.86 12.27 1.50
C GLU A 119 -5.78 11.51 0.73
N ILE A 120 -5.19 12.19 -0.27
CA ILE A 120 -4.01 11.68 -0.99
C ILE A 120 -2.74 12.13 -0.27
N TYR A 121 -1.86 11.16 -0.02
CA TYR A 121 -0.48 11.33 0.39
C TYR A 121 0.41 10.95 -0.79
N PRO A 122 0.91 11.91 -1.59
CA PRO A 122 1.65 11.60 -2.80
C PRO A 122 2.99 10.94 -2.51
N ILE A 123 3.31 9.90 -3.27
CA ILE A 123 4.67 9.39 -3.42
C ILE A 123 5.25 10.12 -4.64
N GLY A 124 6.37 10.84 -4.45
CA GLY A 124 7.11 11.42 -5.57
C GLY A 124 7.99 10.37 -6.24
N SER A 125 8.25 10.52 -7.53
CA SER A 125 9.27 9.69 -8.21
C SER A 125 10.64 9.92 -7.56
N LEU A 126 11.39 8.85 -7.39
CA LEU A 126 12.77 8.92 -6.92
C LEU A 126 13.66 9.50 -8.00
N THR A 127 13.42 9.11 -9.24
CA THR A 127 14.22 9.52 -10.39
C THR A 127 13.36 10.28 -11.41
N ASN A 128 14.01 11.08 -12.24
CA ASN A 128 13.37 11.82 -13.33
C ASN A 128 12.60 10.85 -14.24
N ASN A 129 11.31 11.09 -14.43
CA ASN A 129 10.40 10.24 -15.20
C ASN A 129 10.39 8.77 -14.75
N SER A 130 10.77 8.46 -13.51
CA SER A 130 10.88 7.10 -12.95
C SER A 130 11.76 6.15 -13.79
N LYS A 131 12.86 6.66 -14.37
CA LYS A 131 13.75 5.88 -15.27
C LYS A 131 14.93 5.21 -14.57
N GLY A 132 15.17 5.48 -13.28
CA GLY A 132 16.30 4.91 -12.54
C GLY A 132 17.68 5.51 -12.89
N GLU A 133 17.74 6.64 -13.60
CA GLU A 133 18.99 7.22 -14.13
C GLU A 133 19.49 8.42 -13.33
N GLU A 134 18.63 9.40 -13.05
CA GLU A 134 18.96 10.65 -12.38
C GLU A 134 17.93 10.98 -11.29
N LEU A 135 18.37 11.50 -10.15
CA LEU A 135 17.46 11.90 -9.07
C LEU A 135 16.49 12.99 -9.51
N ALA A 136 15.24 12.83 -9.13
CA ALA A 136 14.22 13.88 -9.23
C ALA A 136 14.43 14.97 -8.16
N SER A 137 13.62 16.03 -8.19
CA SER A 137 13.69 17.14 -7.24
C SER A 137 13.09 16.78 -5.89
N LEU A 138 13.68 15.82 -5.16
CA LEU A 138 13.10 15.21 -3.96
C LEU A 138 12.73 16.23 -2.88
N PHE A 139 13.62 17.18 -2.58
CA PHE A 139 13.37 18.18 -1.54
C PHE A 139 12.22 19.14 -1.89
N ASP A 140 12.13 19.58 -3.16
CA ASP A 140 11.03 20.42 -3.63
C ASP A 140 9.70 19.70 -3.58
N MET A 141 9.67 18.42 -3.97
CA MET A 141 8.49 17.58 -3.84
C MET A 141 8.10 17.35 -2.37
N LYS A 142 9.08 17.19 -1.46
CA LYS A 142 8.83 17.10 -0.02
C LYS A 142 8.14 18.35 0.51
N LEU A 143 8.60 19.52 0.10
CA LEU A 143 7.97 20.82 0.48
C LEU A 143 6.55 20.95 -0.07
N ALA A 144 6.28 20.39 -1.27
CA ALA A 144 4.94 20.35 -1.86
C ALA A 144 4.00 19.33 -1.17
N GLY A 145 4.53 18.43 -0.34
CA GLY A 145 3.74 17.48 0.44
C GLY A 145 3.90 16.01 0.07
N ALA A 146 4.93 15.63 -0.70
CA ALA A 146 5.28 14.22 -0.90
C ALA A 146 5.71 13.57 0.42
N VAL A 147 5.22 12.36 0.70
CA VAL A 147 5.48 11.64 1.96
C VAL A 147 6.65 10.66 1.87
N ALA A 148 6.92 10.15 0.68
CA ALA A 148 8.00 9.22 0.37
C ALA A 148 8.40 9.36 -1.11
N PHE A 149 9.48 8.68 -1.53
CA PHE A 149 10.00 8.74 -2.90
C PHE A 149 10.34 7.35 -3.41
N GLY A 150 9.86 7.02 -4.62
CA GLY A 150 10.13 5.73 -5.26
C GLY A 150 9.60 5.71 -6.69
N ASP A 151 10.13 4.81 -7.51
CA ASP A 151 9.76 4.69 -8.93
C ASP A 151 8.71 3.58 -9.17
N TYR A 152 7.87 3.32 -8.18
CA TYR A 152 6.83 2.30 -8.18
C TYR A 152 7.40 0.89 -8.42
N LYS A 153 7.08 0.24 -9.55
CA LYS A 153 7.56 -1.11 -9.92
C LYS A 153 8.82 -1.07 -10.81
N GLN A 154 9.55 0.04 -10.81
CA GLN A 154 10.87 0.16 -11.44
C GLN A 154 11.97 -0.02 -10.40
N THR A 155 12.89 -0.93 -10.68
CA THR A 155 14.03 -1.19 -9.80
C THR A 155 15.13 -0.16 -10.06
N VAL A 156 15.65 0.46 -9.02
CA VAL A 156 16.88 1.25 -9.11
C VAL A 156 18.08 0.30 -9.16
N THR A 157 18.62 0.06 -10.34
CA THR A 157 19.72 -0.89 -10.54
C THR A 157 21.07 -0.29 -10.18
N ASP A 158 21.24 1.02 -10.33
CA ASP A 158 22.46 1.74 -9.95
C ASP A 158 22.55 1.87 -8.42
N THR A 159 23.45 1.10 -7.84
CA THR A 159 23.73 1.09 -6.39
C THR A 159 24.27 2.43 -5.88
N SER A 160 24.99 3.18 -6.71
CA SER A 160 25.48 4.52 -6.35
C SER A 160 24.32 5.51 -6.24
N LEU A 161 23.37 5.43 -7.16
CA LEU A 161 22.16 6.25 -7.15
C LEU A 161 21.32 5.97 -5.90
N LEU A 162 21.10 4.70 -5.57
CA LEU A 162 20.37 4.33 -4.36
C LEU A 162 21.06 4.82 -3.08
N LYS A 163 22.41 4.68 -3.01
CA LYS A 163 23.19 5.19 -1.89
C LYS A 163 23.02 6.70 -1.73
N ILE A 164 23.20 7.47 -2.82
CA ILE A 164 23.04 8.93 -2.80
C ILE A 164 21.62 9.32 -2.41
N SER A 165 20.61 8.60 -2.90
CA SER A 165 19.20 8.83 -2.55
C SER A 165 18.95 8.71 -1.06
N LEU A 166 19.48 7.67 -0.42
CA LEU A 166 19.34 7.41 1.02
C LEU A 166 20.08 8.47 1.85
N GLU A 167 21.32 8.82 1.47
CA GLU A 167 22.09 9.87 2.14
C GLU A 167 21.43 11.25 2.00
N TYR A 168 20.94 11.60 0.81
CA TYR A 168 20.27 12.87 0.57
C TYR A 168 18.91 12.95 1.29
N SER A 169 18.06 11.93 1.17
CA SER A 169 16.74 11.91 1.82
C SER A 169 16.81 11.97 3.35
N LYS A 170 17.90 11.47 3.95
CA LYS A 170 18.17 11.57 5.38
C LYS A 170 18.22 13.04 5.85
N THR A 171 18.75 13.96 5.04
CA THR A 171 18.88 15.39 5.42
C THR A 171 17.55 16.08 5.71
N PHE A 172 16.45 15.58 5.16
CA PHE A 172 15.09 16.10 5.38
C PHE A 172 14.10 15.02 5.86
N GLY A 173 14.64 13.90 6.36
CA GLY A 173 13.87 12.86 7.06
C GLY A 173 12.91 12.05 6.20
N ALA A 174 13.10 12.03 4.87
CA ALA A 174 12.24 11.27 3.98
C ALA A 174 12.62 9.79 3.89
N ARG A 175 11.66 8.96 3.46
CA ARG A 175 11.80 7.52 3.25
C ARG A 175 11.86 7.21 1.76
N ILE A 176 12.80 6.35 1.37
CA ILE A 176 12.90 5.83 0.00
C ILE A 176 12.08 4.55 -0.10
N ILE A 177 11.29 4.42 -1.15
CA ILE A 177 10.56 3.20 -1.50
C ILE A 177 11.35 2.49 -2.59
N SER A 178 11.86 1.30 -2.29
CA SER A 178 12.65 0.49 -3.23
C SER A 178 11.89 -0.77 -3.63
N PHE A 179 11.52 -0.85 -4.90
CA PHE A 179 10.93 -2.05 -5.46
C PHE A 179 11.98 -3.15 -5.63
N SER A 180 11.69 -4.31 -5.07
CA SER A 180 12.67 -5.40 -4.93
C SER A 180 12.48 -6.46 -6.00
N GLN A 181 13.06 -6.24 -7.18
CA GLN A 181 13.12 -7.22 -8.26
C GLN A 181 14.40 -6.99 -9.07
N ASP A 182 15.17 -8.04 -9.28
CA ASP A 182 16.31 -7.98 -10.19
C ASP A 182 15.82 -8.12 -11.62
N ASP A 183 16.04 -7.09 -12.45
CA ASP A 183 15.48 -6.99 -13.80
C ASP A 183 16.08 -8.03 -14.74
N PHE A 184 17.35 -8.40 -14.57
CA PHE A 184 18.01 -9.41 -15.42
C PHE A 184 17.52 -10.82 -15.12
N LEU A 185 17.30 -11.14 -13.84
CA LEU A 185 16.72 -12.43 -13.45
C LEU A 185 15.25 -12.56 -13.80
N SER A 186 14.52 -11.46 -13.79
CA SER A 186 13.08 -11.43 -14.09
C SER A 186 12.74 -11.13 -15.54
N GLU A 187 13.73 -10.88 -16.39
CA GLU A 187 13.57 -10.46 -17.78
C GLU A 187 12.55 -11.33 -18.54
N ASN A 188 11.52 -10.67 -19.09
CA ASN A 188 10.40 -11.31 -19.80
C ASN A 188 9.65 -12.40 -19.01
N GLY A 189 9.84 -12.50 -17.70
CA GLY A 189 9.05 -13.37 -16.85
C GLY A 189 7.66 -12.77 -16.60
N VAL A 190 6.64 -13.65 -16.55
CA VAL A 190 5.24 -13.20 -16.40
C VAL A 190 4.50 -13.90 -15.25
N ILE A 191 5.11 -14.92 -14.65
CA ILE A 191 4.54 -15.76 -13.60
C ILE A 191 5.66 -16.19 -12.64
N ASN A 192 5.33 -16.76 -11.48
CA ASN A 192 6.31 -17.38 -10.60
C ASN A 192 7.05 -18.54 -11.29
N GLU A 193 8.38 -18.58 -11.18
CA GLU A 193 9.16 -19.72 -11.64
C GLU A 193 8.89 -20.95 -10.77
N GLY A 194 8.42 -22.04 -11.39
CA GLY A 194 8.10 -23.27 -10.68
C GLY A 194 7.35 -24.30 -11.55
N ILE A 195 6.63 -25.18 -10.87
CA ILE A 195 5.86 -26.24 -11.54
C ILE A 195 4.78 -25.64 -12.44
N ILE A 196 4.06 -24.62 -11.96
CA ILE A 196 2.96 -24.00 -12.70
C ILE A 196 3.45 -23.31 -13.97
N SER A 197 4.54 -22.52 -13.89
CA SER A 197 5.12 -21.89 -15.08
C SER A 197 5.56 -22.89 -16.14
N THR A 198 6.12 -24.03 -15.70
CA THR A 198 6.51 -25.13 -16.60
C THR A 198 5.29 -25.79 -17.24
N GLN A 199 4.23 -26.05 -16.49
CA GLN A 199 2.99 -26.65 -16.99
C GLN A 199 2.27 -25.78 -18.00
N LEU A 200 2.26 -24.44 -17.76
CA LEU A 200 1.63 -23.46 -18.63
C LEU A 200 2.53 -23.05 -19.81
N GLY A 201 3.81 -23.43 -19.79
CA GLY A 201 4.78 -23.00 -20.82
C GLY A 201 5.09 -21.51 -20.78
N LEU A 202 4.89 -20.85 -19.62
CA LEU A 202 5.14 -19.42 -19.40
C LEU A 202 6.52 -19.20 -18.79
N LYS A 203 7.19 -18.11 -19.15
CA LYS A 203 8.49 -17.76 -18.57
C LYS A 203 8.32 -17.33 -17.10
N GLY A 204 9.05 -17.99 -16.21
CA GLY A 204 9.01 -17.72 -14.77
C GLY A 204 9.87 -16.55 -14.32
N ILE A 205 9.47 -15.92 -13.22
CA ILE A 205 10.25 -14.96 -12.44
C ILE A 205 10.77 -15.68 -11.19
N PRO A 206 12.08 -15.96 -11.08
CA PRO A 206 12.62 -16.70 -9.95
C PRO A 206 12.50 -15.89 -8.65
N SER A 207 12.20 -16.54 -7.54
CA SER A 207 12.08 -15.90 -6.23
C SER A 207 13.37 -15.22 -5.75
N ILE A 208 14.51 -15.68 -6.23
CA ILE A 208 15.83 -15.10 -5.95
C ILE A 208 15.95 -13.65 -6.48
N SER A 209 15.18 -13.25 -7.51
CA SER A 209 15.20 -11.88 -8.02
C SER A 209 14.80 -10.85 -6.94
N GLU A 210 13.82 -11.19 -6.09
CA GLU A 210 13.43 -10.35 -4.95
C GLU A 210 14.52 -10.37 -3.85
N SER A 211 14.98 -11.54 -3.45
CA SER A 211 15.88 -11.65 -2.32
C SER A 211 17.26 -11.04 -2.55
N ILE A 212 17.79 -11.08 -3.77
CA ILE A 212 19.05 -10.40 -4.14
C ILE A 212 18.88 -8.88 -4.04
N SER A 213 17.79 -8.33 -4.57
CA SER A 213 17.52 -6.90 -4.51
C SER A 213 17.34 -6.42 -3.06
N ILE A 214 16.55 -7.12 -2.25
CA ILE A 214 16.39 -6.81 -0.82
C ILE A 214 17.73 -6.85 -0.09
N PHE A 215 18.54 -7.89 -0.32
CA PHE A 215 19.84 -8.04 0.34
C PHE A 215 20.79 -6.89 -0.03
N ARG A 216 20.91 -6.57 -1.33
CA ARG A 216 21.70 -5.44 -1.84
C ARG A 216 21.29 -4.12 -1.17
N ASP A 217 20.01 -3.85 -1.13
CA ASP A 217 19.49 -2.58 -0.62
C ASP A 217 19.63 -2.46 0.90
N ILE A 218 19.55 -3.58 1.64
CA ILE A 218 19.82 -3.62 3.09
C ILE A 218 21.27 -3.26 3.38
N GLU A 219 22.24 -3.79 2.62
CA GLU A 219 23.66 -3.47 2.81
C GLU A 219 23.94 -1.98 2.51
N ILE A 220 23.30 -1.42 1.48
CA ILE A 220 23.41 0.00 1.16
C ILE A 220 22.73 0.86 2.24
N LEU A 221 21.57 0.44 2.75
CA LEU A 221 20.87 1.12 3.84
C LEU A 221 21.71 1.18 5.11
N GLU A 222 22.35 0.07 5.50
CA GLU A 222 23.21 0.01 6.68
C GLU A 222 24.41 0.96 6.56
N TYR A 223 24.98 1.06 5.36
CA TYR A 223 26.08 1.98 5.09
C TYR A 223 25.66 3.46 5.12
N SER A 224 24.49 3.80 4.57
CA SER A 224 23.99 5.18 4.43
C SER A 224 23.26 5.70 5.66
N ASP A 225 22.77 4.80 6.54
CA ASP A 225 21.95 5.13 7.71
C ASP A 225 20.70 5.97 7.35
N GLY A 226 20.07 5.62 6.22
CA GLY A 226 18.85 6.24 5.69
C GLY A 226 17.58 5.56 6.20
N LYS A 227 16.47 5.75 5.44
CA LYS A 227 15.17 5.11 5.71
C LYS A 227 14.65 4.46 4.44
N ILE A 228 14.27 3.18 4.49
CA ILE A 228 13.78 2.46 3.32
C ILE A 228 12.43 1.78 3.59
N HIS A 229 11.61 1.67 2.55
CA HIS A 229 10.40 0.84 2.53
C HIS A 229 10.47 -0.11 1.34
N PHE A 230 10.28 -1.41 1.58
CA PHE A 230 10.14 -2.42 0.54
C PHE A 230 8.66 -2.70 0.28
N PRO A 231 8.10 -2.23 -0.86
CA PRO A 231 6.73 -2.54 -1.23
C PRO A 231 6.62 -3.97 -1.75
N PHE A 232 5.45 -4.57 -1.59
CA PHE A 232 5.06 -5.84 -2.22
C PHE A 232 6.00 -7.03 -1.97
N VAL A 233 6.62 -7.11 -0.79
CA VAL A 233 7.41 -8.30 -0.42
C VAL A 233 6.54 -9.53 -0.56
N ASN A 234 7.01 -10.54 -1.32
CA ASN A 234 6.20 -11.69 -1.68
C ASN A 234 6.88 -13.05 -1.51
N THR A 235 8.15 -13.09 -1.04
CA THR A 235 8.86 -14.35 -0.81
C THR A 235 9.19 -14.58 0.66
N LYS A 236 9.21 -15.84 1.08
CA LYS A 236 9.68 -16.25 2.41
C LYS A 236 11.08 -15.71 2.70
N LYS A 237 11.97 -15.77 1.69
CA LYS A 237 13.35 -15.30 1.86
C LYS A 237 13.43 -13.79 2.05
N GLY A 238 12.62 -13.01 1.34
CA GLY A 238 12.50 -11.56 1.52
C GLY A 238 12.06 -11.20 2.95
N VAL A 239 11.03 -11.89 3.46
CA VAL A 239 10.57 -11.72 4.85
C VAL A 239 11.68 -12.03 5.87
N GLU A 240 12.46 -13.11 5.66
CA GLU A 240 13.60 -13.47 6.54
C GLU A 240 14.70 -12.39 6.54
N LEU A 241 15.05 -11.85 5.37
CA LEU A 241 16.06 -10.79 5.25
C LEU A 241 15.63 -9.52 6.00
N ILE A 242 14.39 -9.08 5.78
CA ILE A 242 13.84 -7.89 6.44
C ILE A 242 13.75 -8.10 7.96
N ARG A 243 13.30 -9.28 8.43
CA ARG A 243 13.27 -9.62 9.86
C ARG A 243 14.64 -9.49 10.50
N ASN A 244 15.68 -9.97 9.82
CA ASN A 244 17.05 -9.89 10.32
C ASN A 244 17.59 -8.46 10.29
N ALA A 245 17.25 -7.66 9.29
CA ALA A 245 17.61 -6.24 9.22
C ALA A 245 16.95 -5.42 10.34
N LYS A 246 15.67 -5.67 10.63
CA LYS A 246 14.97 -5.05 11.77
C LYS A 246 15.61 -5.39 13.12
N LYS A 247 16.12 -6.62 13.31
CA LYS A 247 16.89 -6.99 14.52
C LYS A 247 18.20 -6.23 14.67
N ARG A 248 18.76 -5.71 13.57
CA ARG A 248 19.94 -4.83 13.57
C ARG A 248 19.58 -3.35 13.81
N ASN A 249 18.28 -3.05 14.07
CA ASN A 249 17.74 -1.71 14.26
C ASN A 249 17.88 -0.78 13.04
N LEU A 250 17.91 -1.32 11.83
CA LEU A 250 17.87 -0.52 10.62
C LEU A 250 16.46 0.10 10.44
N ASP A 251 16.38 1.34 9.96
CA ASP A 251 15.08 2.01 9.70
C ASP A 251 14.47 1.48 8.40
N ILE A 252 13.86 0.31 8.55
CA ILE A 252 13.27 -0.46 7.46
C ILE A 252 11.81 -0.77 7.73
N THR A 253 10.98 -0.55 6.72
CA THR A 253 9.58 -0.99 6.72
C THR A 253 9.29 -1.79 5.46
N CYS A 254 8.23 -2.58 5.46
CA CYS A 254 7.79 -3.28 4.26
C CYS A 254 6.28 -3.50 4.23
N SER A 255 5.77 -3.76 3.04
CA SER A 255 4.38 -4.15 2.84
C SER A 255 4.26 -5.44 2.02
N ALA A 256 3.15 -6.15 2.21
CA ALA A 256 2.70 -7.23 1.33
C ALA A 256 1.36 -6.82 0.70
N SER A 257 0.98 -7.38 -0.44
CA SER A 257 -0.33 -7.10 -1.01
C SER A 257 -1.39 -8.10 -0.56
N LEU A 258 -2.66 -7.68 -0.63
CA LEU A 258 -3.82 -8.54 -0.39
C LEU A 258 -3.81 -9.79 -1.27
N ALA A 259 -3.45 -9.64 -2.54
CA ALA A 259 -3.36 -10.76 -3.47
C ALA A 259 -2.32 -11.78 -3.01
N HIS A 260 -1.10 -11.33 -2.62
CA HIS A 260 -0.01 -12.22 -2.23
C HIS A 260 -0.22 -12.94 -0.90
N ILE A 261 -1.13 -12.50 -0.04
CA ILE A 261 -1.50 -13.23 1.18
C ILE A 261 -2.68 -14.18 0.99
N SER A 262 -3.36 -14.14 -0.16
CA SER A 262 -4.62 -14.85 -0.38
C SER A 262 -4.61 -15.80 -1.55
N LEU A 263 -3.84 -15.49 -2.58
CA LEU A 263 -3.77 -16.21 -3.84
C LEU A 263 -2.37 -16.77 -4.07
N SER A 264 -2.31 -17.93 -4.72
CA SER A 264 -1.08 -18.61 -5.12
C SER A 264 -0.92 -18.64 -6.64
N ASP A 265 0.23 -19.06 -7.12
CA ASP A 265 0.46 -19.34 -8.54
C ASP A 265 -0.41 -20.50 -9.06
N GLU A 266 -0.91 -21.38 -8.17
CA GLU A 266 -1.86 -22.45 -8.51
C GLU A 266 -3.25 -21.91 -8.90
N ASP A 267 -3.58 -20.66 -8.50
CA ASP A 267 -4.85 -20.01 -8.87
C ASP A 267 -4.85 -19.49 -10.32
N ILE A 268 -3.68 -19.47 -11.00
CA ILE A 268 -3.56 -19.06 -12.40
C ILE A 268 -3.99 -20.23 -13.28
N ILE A 269 -5.30 -20.36 -13.45
CA ILE A 269 -5.93 -21.41 -14.27
C ILE A 269 -6.33 -20.78 -15.62
N ASP A 270 -6.24 -21.57 -16.70
CA ASP A 270 -6.72 -21.20 -18.03
C ASP A 270 -6.20 -19.85 -18.56
N PHE A 271 -4.99 -19.46 -18.14
CA PHE A 271 -4.35 -18.21 -18.56
C PHE A 271 -5.19 -16.95 -18.22
N ASN A 272 -5.93 -16.98 -17.12
CA ASN A 272 -6.73 -15.84 -16.71
C ASN A 272 -5.82 -14.64 -16.36
N THR A 273 -5.92 -13.59 -17.16
CA THR A 273 -5.09 -12.38 -17.08
C THR A 273 -5.38 -11.54 -15.85
N ASP A 274 -6.50 -11.74 -15.15
CA ASP A 274 -6.81 -11.05 -13.90
C ASP A 274 -5.83 -11.41 -12.78
N PHE A 275 -5.23 -12.60 -12.86
CA PHE A 275 -4.18 -13.04 -11.92
C PHE A 275 -2.76 -12.61 -12.33
N LYS A 276 -2.61 -11.87 -13.44
CA LYS A 276 -1.31 -11.35 -13.84
C LYS A 276 -0.94 -10.14 -13.00
N LEU A 277 0.01 -10.32 -12.10
CA LEU A 277 0.53 -9.30 -11.19
C LEU A 277 2.07 -9.19 -11.29
N ILE A 278 2.58 -8.03 -10.94
CA ILE A 278 4.00 -7.79 -10.67
C ILE A 278 4.10 -7.13 -9.28
N PRO A 279 4.84 -7.75 -8.35
CA PRO A 279 5.49 -9.07 -8.45
C PRO A 279 4.47 -10.20 -8.64
N PRO A 280 4.88 -11.38 -9.14
CA PRO A 280 3.96 -12.48 -9.41
C PRO A 280 3.45 -13.14 -8.14
N LEU A 281 2.27 -13.77 -8.21
CA LEU A 281 1.77 -14.66 -7.16
C LEU A 281 2.76 -15.80 -6.94
N ARG A 282 3.02 -16.14 -5.67
CA ARG A 282 3.98 -17.17 -5.27
C ARG A 282 3.28 -18.41 -4.71
N GLY A 283 4.06 -19.41 -4.32
CA GLY A 283 3.53 -20.65 -3.75
C GLY A 283 3.06 -20.53 -2.29
N SER A 284 2.39 -21.57 -1.81
CA SER A 284 1.78 -21.62 -0.48
C SER A 284 2.75 -21.39 0.68
N SER A 285 4.02 -21.78 0.56
CA SER A 285 5.05 -21.55 1.58
C SER A 285 5.38 -20.06 1.75
N ASP A 286 5.33 -19.29 0.66
CA ASP A 286 5.54 -17.85 0.68
C ASP A 286 4.35 -17.15 1.32
N ILE A 287 3.12 -17.53 0.95
CA ILE A 287 1.89 -17.03 1.56
C ILE A 287 1.91 -17.20 3.09
N GLN A 288 2.30 -18.40 3.56
CA GLN A 288 2.42 -18.65 5.00
C GLN A 288 3.46 -17.76 5.68
N ALA A 289 4.61 -17.55 5.04
CA ALA A 289 5.65 -16.68 5.55
C ALA A 289 5.21 -15.20 5.62
N LEU A 290 4.46 -14.73 4.63
CA LEU A 290 3.86 -13.39 4.63
C LEU A 290 2.85 -13.25 5.78
N LYS A 291 1.91 -14.18 5.94
CA LYS A 291 0.93 -14.15 7.03
C LYS A 291 1.62 -14.15 8.41
N GLN A 292 2.63 -14.99 8.58
CA GLN A 292 3.41 -15.00 9.82
C GLN A 292 4.16 -13.68 10.03
N GLY A 293 4.73 -13.10 8.97
CA GLY A 293 5.41 -11.78 9.02
C GLY A 293 4.47 -10.63 9.39
N ILE A 294 3.19 -10.70 9.01
CA ILE A 294 2.15 -9.74 9.41
C ILE A 294 1.80 -9.91 10.89
N ILE A 295 1.73 -11.15 11.37
CA ILE A 295 1.38 -11.45 12.77
C ILE A 295 2.51 -11.01 13.70
N ASP A 296 3.76 -11.30 13.38
CA ASP A 296 4.93 -11.00 14.22
C ASP A 296 5.48 -9.57 14.04
N GLY A 297 4.88 -8.77 13.15
CA GLY A 297 5.24 -7.37 12.92
C GLY A 297 6.48 -7.16 12.03
N THR A 298 7.00 -8.21 11.39
CA THR A 298 8.04 -8.09 10.35
C THR A 298 7.50 -7.31 9.15
N ILE A 299 6.28 -7.61 8.71
CA ILE A 299 5.55 -6.87 7.67
C ILE A 299 4.73 -5.78 8.36
N ASP A 300 4.98 -4.53 7.99
CA ASP A 300 4.38 -3.36 8.63
C ASP A 300 2.99 -3.08 8.11
N TYR A 301 2.75 -3.27 6.80
CA TYR A 301 1.49 -2.94 6.14
C TYR A 301 1.01 -4.06 5.24
N VAL A 302 -0.30 -4.09 5.02
CA VAL A 302 -0.90 -4.82 3.90
C VAL A 302 -1.59 -3.78 3.01
N THR A 303 -1.23 -3.75 1.74
CA THR A 303 -1.77 -2.81 0.75
C THR A 303 -2.70 -3.53 -0.22
N SER A 304 -3.68 -2.81 -0.74
CA SER A 304 -4.51 -3.33 -1.83
C SER A 304 -3.68 -3.63 -3.08
N MET A 305 -2.65 -2.86 -3.34
CA MET A 305 -1.94 -2.85 -4.63
C MET A 305 -2.92 -2.54 -5.78
N HIS A 306 -3.89 -1.64 -5.51
CA HIS A 306 -4.89 -1.24 -6.47
C HIS A 306 -4.24 -0.55 -7.67
N GLU A 307 -4.39 -1.16 -8.82
CA GLU A 307 -3.87 -0.69 -10.10
C GLU A 307 -4.84 -1.10 -11.22
N PRO A 308 -5.86 -0.28 -11.48
CA PRO A 308 -6.80 -0.53 -12.56
C PRO A 308 -6.11 -0.55 -13.91
N ILE A 309 -6.49 -1.49 -14.74
CA ILE A 309 -6.01 -1.64 -16.12
C ILE A 309 -7.23 -1.71 -17.03
N ASN A 310 -7.19 -0.96 -18.13
CA ASN A 310 -8.25 -1.00 -19.13
C ASN A 310 -8.42 -2.43 -19.67
N ASP A 311 -9.67 -2.84 -19.85
CA ASP A 311 -10.08 -4.16 -20.31
C ASP A 311 -9.37 -4.59 -21.61
N ASP A 312 -9.11 -3.66 -22.52
CA ASP A 312 -8.43 -3.95 -23.79
C ASP A 312 -7.01 -4.52 -23.59
N TYR A 313 -6.34 -4.11 -22.50
CA TYR A 313 -5.02 -4.64 -22.13
C TYR A 313 -5.09 -5.92 -21.29
N LYS A 314 -6.27 -6.28 -20.79
CA LYS A 314 -6.52 -7.53 -20.07
C LYS A 314 -7.05 -8.62 -20.99
N LYS A 315 -7.88 -8.28 -21.99
CA LYS A 315 -8.51 -9.24 -22.94
C LYS A 315 -7.58 -9.66 -24.08
N VAL A 316 -6.35 -9.97 -23.75
CA VAL A 316 -5.31 -10.43 -24.67
C VAL A 316 -4.68 -11.73 -24.14
N VAL A 317 -3.77 -12.36 -24.91
CA VAL A 317 -3.03 -13.53 -24.40
C VAL A 317 -2.21 -13.15 -23.16
N PHE A 318 -2.04 -14.09 -22.25
CA PHE A 318 -1.46 -13.87 -20.92
C PHE A 318 -0.12 -13.14 -20.97
N ASP A 319 0.78 -13.50 -21.91
CA ASP A 319 2.11 -12.87 -22.05
C ASP A 319 2.02 -11.36 -22.36
N HIS A 320 1.00 -10.93 -23.09
CA HIS A 320 0.80 -9.56 -23.54
C HIS A 320 -0.09 -8.73 -22.61
N ALA A 321 -0.83 -9.39 -21.70
CA ALA A 321 -1.67 -8.67 -20.76
C ALA A 321 -0.83 -7.76 -19.83
N LEU A 322 -1.32 -6.56 -19.53
CA LEU A 322 -0.69 -5.72 -18.52
C LEU A 322 -1.00 -6.26 -17.10
N PRO A 323 -0.01 -6.24 -16.21
CA PRO A 323 -0.23 -6.59 -14.81
C PRO A 323 -1.01 -5.49 -14.08
N GLY A 324 -1.87 -5.86 -13.15
CA GLY A 324 -2.64 -4.94 -12.31
C GLY A 324 -3.96 -5.58 -11.85
N SER A 325 -4.54 -5.04 -10.78
CA SER A 325 -5.78 -5.53 -10.19
C SER A 325 -6.59 -4.41 -9.54
N ILE A 326 -7.92 -4.58 -9.51
CA ILE A 326 -8.85 -3.75 -8.73
C ILE A 326 -9.04 -4.42 -7.38
N SER A 327 -8.74 -3.74 -6.27
CA SER A 327 -8.66 -4.41 -4.97
C SER A 327 -9.00 -3.56 -3.74
N LEU A 328 -9.23 -2.25 -3.87
CA LEU A 328 -9.63 -1.40 -2.74
C LEU A 328 -10.93 -1.91 -2.08
N GLU A 329 -11.96 -2.20 -2.86
CA GLU A 329 -13.29 -2.58 -2.37
C GLU A 329 -13.32 -3.93 -1.64
N CYS A 330 -12.41 -4.84 -1.97
CA CYS A 330 -12.35 -6.17 -1.36
C CYS A 330 -11.36 -6.27 -0.17
N ALA A 331 -10.62 -5.19 0.14
CA ALA A 331 -9.53 -5.20 1.11
C ALA A 331 -9.96 -5.73 2.48
N PHE A 332 -11.03 -5.19 3.04
CA PHE A 332 -11.53 -5.60 4.36
C PHE A 332 -12.00 -7.06 4.37
N GLY A 333 -12.76 -7.46 3.34
CA GLY A 333 -13.24 -8.84 3.22
C GLY A 333 -12.11 -9.85 3.14
N ILE A 334 -11.07 -9.55 2.35
CA ILE A 334 -9.88 -10.42 2.24
C ILE A 334 -9.15 -10.51 3.58
N LEU A 335 -8.97 -9.39 4.27
CA LEU A 335 -8.31 -9.40 5.58
C LEU A 335 -9.10 -10.21 6.60
N CYS A 336 -10.42 -10.05 6.68
CA CYS A 336 -11.27 -10.80 7.60
C CYS A 336 -11.31 -12.30 7.30
N ASN A 337 -11.10 -12.72 6.05
CA ASN A 337 -10.97 -14.12 5.69
C ASN A 337 -9.62 -14.74 6.12
N ASN A 338 -8.59 -13.91 6.32
CA ASN A 338 -7.24 -14.36 6.67
C ASN A 338 -6.88 -14.12 8.14
N PHE A 339 -7.51 -13.15 8.81
CA PHE A 339 -7.20 -12.72 10.17
C PHE A 339 -8.48 -12.46 10.96
N THR A 340 -8.36 -12.32 12.29
CA THR A 340 -9.49 -11.90 13.15
C THR A 340 -9.90 -10.45 12.80
N LEU A 341 -11.13 -10.07 13.15
CA LEU A 341 -11.64 -8.70 12.97
C LEU A 341 -10.69 -7.65 13.57
N GLU A 342 -10.26 -7.86 14.82
CA GLU A 342 -9.32 -6.95 15.50
C GLU A 342 -8.00 -6.80 14.73
N LYS A 343 -7.42 -7.92 14.29
CA LYS A 343 -6.17 -7.90 13.53
C LYS A 343 -6.34 -7.25 12.17
N SER A 344 -7.46 -7.46 11.51
CA SER A 344 -7.79 -6.82 10.22
C SER A 344 -7.87 -5.30 10.36
N ILE A 345 -8.54 -4.81 11.38
CA ILE A 345 -8.62 -3.37 11.67
C ILE A 345 -7.24 -2.81 12.09
N ASP A 346 -6.49 -3.54 12.94
CA ASP A 346 -5.12 -3.15 13.29
C ASP A 346 -4.25 -2.96 12.03
N ILE A 347 -4.29 -3.91 11.08
CA ILE A 347 -3.54 -3.84 9.83
C ILE A 347 -3.89 -2.58 9.03
N LEU A 348 -5.17 -2.24 8.92
CA LEU A 348 -5.68 -1.11 8.14
C LEU A 348 -5.44 0.26 8.81
N THR A 349 -5.16 0.28 10.13
CA THR A 349 -5.10 1.55 10.90
C THR A 349 -3.76 1.83 11.54
N ARG A 350 -2.80 0.88 11.51
CA ARG A 350 -1.52 1.00 12.23
C ARG A 350 -0.48 1.85 11.51
N LYS A 351 0.49 2.37 12.27
CA LYS A 351 1.75 2.97 11.81
C LYS A 351 1.62 4.10 10.78
N LYS A 352 0.56 4.88 10.86
CA LYS A 352 0.34 6.04 9.99
C LYS A 352 1.42 7.12 10.16
N ASP A 353 1.96 7.25 11.35
CA ASP A 353 3.02 8.17 11.75
C ASP A 353 4.31 8.00 10.93
N ILE A 354 4.60 6.81 10.42
CA ILE A 354 5.78 6.56 9.56
C ILE A 354 5.76 7.42 8.29
N PHE A 355 4.57 7.73 7.78
CA PHE A 355 4.35 8.61 6.63
C PHE A 355 3.87 10.02 7.02
N ASN A 356 4.00 10.39 8.30
CA ASN A 356 3.54 11.67 8.87
C ASN A 356 2.03 11.90 8.68
N ILE A 357 1.23 10.83 8.76
CA ILE A 357 -0.23 10.88 8.70
C ILE A 357 -0.74 10.92 10.14
N GLU A 358 -1.51 11.97 10.45
CA GLU A 358 -2.14 12.11 11.76
C GLU A 358 -3.16 11.00 12.02
N ASP A 359 -3.18 10.53 13.25
CA ASP A 359 -4.02 9.39 13.62
C ASP A 359 -4.40 9.46 15.10
N PHE A 360 -5.66 9.73 15.37
CA PHE A 360 -6.22 9.91 16.69
C PHE A 360 -7.08 8.70 17.10
N PRO A 361 -7.05 8.27 18.38
CA PRO A 361 -7.93 7.23 18.88
C PRO A 361 -9.39 7.69 18.88
N ILE A 362 -10.33 6.72 18.90
CA ILE A 362 -11.75 7.00 19.08
C ILE A 362 -12.00 7.29 20.58
N GLU A 363 -11.92 8.54 20.94
CA GLU A 363 -12.16 9.08 22.30
C GLU A 363 -12.56 10.55 22.21
N ILE A 364 -12.93 11.18 23.38
CA ILE A 364 -13.31 12.60 23.47
C ILE A 364 -12.09 13.39 23.88
#